data_89aaed58669cdffaee3d5487453f6545
#
_entry.id   89aaed58669cdffaee3d5487453f6545
#
_cell.length_a   1.000
_cell.length_b   1.000
_cell.length_c   1.000
_cell.angle_alpha   90.00
_cell.angle_beta   90.00
_cell.angle_gamma   90.00
#
_symmetry.space_group_name_H-M   'P 1'
#
loop_
_entity.id
_entity.type
_entity.pdbx_description
1 polymer ?
#
loop_
_entity_poly.entity_id
_entity_poly.type
_entity_poly.pdbx_seq_one_letter_code
_entity_poly.pdbx_strand_id
1 'polypeptide(L)'
;MRNIQWFKFLVLSSMLFVVASCSKSTTKAISGEPKLEDALLWEITGPGFTKPSFLYGTIHLIGGNDYFLPKGTLGAIDNSEAMFFEIDMKEMTDMGAMVGLMDKLFMKDDLTLKDLLKEEEYKLVTDFFADKGLPLFFLERIKPLFLSAMTYGDFSPESFSTGEMKSYEIEFNKLAENKKMKTGGLETVEFQIGVFDQIPYEAQAKMLVETIQSAGAGKDEMEVMTKMYKEQKISQMATSALGEDEGGLQDYESILLSNRNKAWIPQILVQSKKQPTFYAVGAGHLGGKMGVINLLREAGLTLKPLSKL
;
A
#
# COMPACT_ATOMS: atom_id res chain seq x y z
N MET A 1 -26.60 35.69 -54.94
CA MET A 1 -26.81 35.10 -56.30
C MET A 1 -26.55 33.63 -56.17
N ARG A 2 -27.61 32.97 -56.15
CA ARG A 2 -28.17 32.00 -57.10
C ARG A 2 -27.51 30.65 -57.05
N ASN A 3 -28.21 29.67 -56.45
CA ASN A 3 -29.06 28.67 -57.19
C ASN A 3 -28.17 27.48 -57.63
N ILE A 4 -28.50 26.22 -57.56
CA ILE A 4 -29.74 25.46 -57.85
C ILE A 4 -29.39 24.01 -57.60
N GLN A 5 -30.05 23.22 -56.80
CA GLN A 5 -31.13 22.25 -57.05
C GLN A 5 -30.77 20.95 -57.78
N TRP A 6 -31.26 19.86 -57.17
CA TRP A 6 -31.90 18.64 -57.66
C TRP A 6 -31.03 17.51 -58.23
N PHE A 7 -31.16 16.33 -57.63
CA PHE A 7 -31.90 15.25 -58.30
C PHE A 7 -32.29 14.16 -57.24
N LYS A 8 -33.62 13.88 -57.25
CA LYS A 8 -34.25 12.73 -56.59
C LYS A 8 -34.08 11.51 -57.49
N PHE A 9 -33.94 10.33 -56.88
CA PHE A 9 -34.58 9.13 -57.36
C PHE A 9 -34.98 8.20 -56.24
N LEU A 10 -36.23 7.84 -56.23
CA LEU A 10 -36.96 6.89 -55.38
C LEU A 10 -36.75 5.48 -55.93
N VAL A 11 -36.58 4.49 -55.06
CA VAL A 11 -37.17 3.14 -55.20
C VAL A 11 -37.22 2.50 -53.81
N LEU A 12 -38.31 2.37 -53.33
CA LEU A 12 -39.25 1.45 -52.71
C LEU A 12 -38.70 0.16 -52.08
N SER A 13 -39.14 -0.05 -50.83
CA SER A 13 -39.55 -1.32 -50.19
C SER A 13 -38.49 -2.23 -49.62
N SER A 14 -38.37 -2.25 -48.33
CA SER A 14 -38.99 -3.31 -47.50
C SER A 14 -38.75 -3.03 -46.01
N MET A 15 -39.86 -3.00 -45.31
CA MET A 15 -39.98 -2.93 -43.86
C MET A 15 -39.24 -4.13 -43.24
N LEU A 16 -38.27 -3.84 -42.37
CA LEU A 16 -37.86 -4.77 -41.29
C LEU A 16 -37.66 -3.94 -40.02
N PHE A 17 -38.60 -4.12 -39.12
CA PHE A 17 -38.53 -3.64 -37.77
C PHE A 17 -37.25 -4.20 -37.08
N VAL A 18 -36.23 -3.39 -36.90
CA VAL A 18 -35.19 -3.68 -35.93
C VAL A 18 -35.56 -2.92 -34.67
N VAL A 19 -36.12 -3.65 -33.73
CA VAL A 19 -36.28 -3.19 -32.36
C VAL A 19 -34.88 -2.87 -31.83
N ALA A 20 -34.56 -1.60 -31.68
CA ALA A 20 -33.37 -1.16 -30.96
C ALA A 20 -33.58 -1.54 -29.51
N SER A 21 -33.18 -2.76 -29.15
CA SER A 21 -32.99 -3.16 -27.78
C SER A 21 -31.83 -2.36 -27.23
N CYS A 22 -32.12 -1.37 -26.39
CA CYS A 22 -31.16 -0.71 -25.54
C CYS A 22 -30.60 -1.78 -24.59
N SER A 23 -29.61 -2.49 -25.07
CA SER A 23 -28.80 -3.35 -24.21
C SER A 23 -27.97 -2.42 -23.32
N LYS A 24 -28.42 -2.20 -22.08
CA LYS A 24 -27.55 -1.75 -21.01
C LYS A 24 -26.40 -2.75 -20.99
N SER A 25 -25.22 -2.29 -21.39
CA SER A 25 -23.97 -3.01 -21.19
C SER A 25 -23.78 -3.14 -19.66
N THR A 26 -24.36 -4.18 -19.11
CA THR A 26 -23.92 -4.68 -17.82
C THR A 26 -22.53 -5.24 -18.08
N THR A 27 -21.52 -4.52 -17.71
CA THR A 27 -20.16 -5.04 -17.53
C THR A 27 -20.32 -6.31 -16.68
N LYS A 28 -20.23 -7.45 -17.35
CA LYS A 28 -20.27 -8.75 -16.68
C LYS A 28 -19.03 -8.81 -15.83
N ALA A 29 -19.18 -8.59 -14.53
CA ALA A 29 -18.12 -8.87 -13.57
C ALA A 29 -17.57 -10.25 -13.93
N ILE A 30 -16.26 -10.33 -14.13
CA ILE A 30 -15.58 -11.59 -14.39
C ILE A 30 -15.80 -12.44 -13.15
N SER A 31 -16.75 -13.38 -13.27
CA SER A 31 -17.11 -14.31 -12.23
C SER A 31 -15.94 -15.28 -12.04
N GLY A 32 -15.18 -15.14 -10.95
CA GLY A 32 -14.17 -16.13 -10.61
C GLY A 32 -13.21 -15.79 -9.48
N GLU A 33 -13.12 -14.55 -9.01
CA GLU A 33 -12.31 -14.29 -7.82
C GLU A 33 -13.11 -14.69 -6.56
N PRO A 34 -12.57 -15.55 -5.69
CA PRO A 34 -13.21 -15.84 -4.43
C PRO A 34 -13.36 -14.52 -3.66
N LYS A 35 -14.60 -14.16 -3.32
CA LYS A 35 -14.89 -12.95 -2.55
C LYS A 35 -14.07 -13.02 -1.27
N LEU A 36 -13.09 -12.15 -1.17
CA LEU A 36 -12.27 -12.02 0.03
C LEU A 36 -13.13 -11.40 1.14
N GLU A 37 -13.08 -11.99 2.31
CA GLU A 37 -13.80 -11.46 3.48
C GLU A 37 -13.08 -10.23 4.02
N ASP A 38 -13.83 -9.25 4.49
CA ASP A 38 -13.29 -8.05 5.12
C ASP A 38 -12.78 -8.39 6.53
N ALA A 39 -11.47 -8.52 6.68
CA ALA A 39 -10.80 -8.79 7.95
C ALA A 39 -9.32 -8.39 7.89
N LEU A 40 -8.81 -7.79 8.97
CA LEU A 40 -7.39 -7.49 9.12
C LEU A 40 -6.62 -8.67 9.72
N LEU A 41 -7.27 -9.54 10.50
CA LEU A 41 -6.64 -10.66 11.19
C LEU A 41 -7.08 -12.01 10.60
N TRP A 42 -6.11 -12.84 10.26
CA TRP A 42 -6.30 -14.14 9.63
C TRP A 42 -5.50 -15.23 10.33
N GLU A 43 -6.13 -16.38 10.55
CA GLU A 43 -5.47 -17.61 10.98
C GLU A 43 -4.95 -18.36 9.74
N ILE A 44 -3.71 -18.83 9.81
CA ILE A 44 -3.06 -19.62 8.77
C ILE A 44 -2.80 -21.01 9.30
N THR A 45 -3.34 -22.02 8.61
CA THR A 45 -3.09 -23.43 8.90
C THR A 45 -2.71 -24.17 7.63
N GLY A 46 -2.01 -25.30 7.77
CA GLY A 46 -1.63 -26.09 6.61
C GLY A 46 -0.75 -27.28 6.93
N PRO A 47 -0.40 -28.07 5.90
CA PRO A 47 0.42 -29.25 6.07
C PRO A 47 1.79 -28.95 6.68
N GLY A 48 2.14 -29.65 7.76
CA GLY A 48 3.42 -29.50 8.47
C GLY A 48 3.45 -28.38 9.49
N PHE A 49 2.35 -27.66 9.72
CA PHE A 49 2.23 -26.70 10.83
C PHE A 49 1.85 -27.45 12.11
N THR A 50 2.59 -27.21 13.19
CA THR A 50 2.28 -27.78 14.51
C THR A 50 1.17 -27.02 15.23
N LYS A 51 1.07 -25.72 14.98
CA LYS A 51 0.05 -24.79 15.48
C LYS A 51 -0.24 -23.75 14.39
N PRO A 52 -1.39 -23.06 14.46
CA PRO A 52 -1.66 -21.95 13.55
C PRO A 52 -0.61 -20.84 13.62
N SER A 53 -0.34 -20.22 12.49
CA SER A 53 0.28 -18.90 12.40
C SER A 53 -0.80 -17.87 12.09
N PHE A 54 -0.47 -16.58 12.13
CA PHE A 54 -1.44 -15.50 11.95
C PHE A 54 -0.90 -14.43 11.00
N LEU A 55 -1.79 -13.85 10.19
CA LEU A 55 -1.49 -12.75 9.30
C LEU A 55 -2.34 -11.55 9.71
N TYR A 56 -1.73 -10.40 9.84
CA TYR A 56 -2.37 -9.15 10.22
C TYR A 56 -2.05 -8.06 9.21
N GLY A 57 -3.08 -7.36 8.73
CA GLY A 57 -2.93 -6.19 7.88
C GLY A 57 -2.77 -4.92 8.70
N THR A 58 -1.63 -4.24 8.57
CA THR A 58 -1.35 -2.98 9.26
C THR A 58 -1.69 -1.78 8.39
N ILE A 59 -1.76 -0.62 9.01
CA ILE A 59 -1.61 0.69 8.39
C ILE A 59 -0.43 1.37 9.06
N HIS A 60 0.50 1.94 8.26
CA HIS A 60 1.76 2.46 8.81
C HIS A 60 1.54 3.53 9.85
N LEU A 61 0.57 4.43 9.61
CA LEU A 61 0.22 5.53 10.50
C LEU A 61 -1.29 5.64 10.67
N ILE A 62 -1.71 5.93 11.90
CA ILE A 62 -3.11 6.19 12.24
C ILE A 62 -3.17 7.19 13.39
N GLY A 63 -4.20 8.03 13.41
CA GLY A 63 -4.45 8.88 14.56
C GLY A 63 -4.63 8.05 15.84
N GLY A 64 -4.06 8.51 16.96
CA GLY A 64 -4.08 7.75 18.22
C GLY A 64 -5.50 7.41 18.70
N ASN A 65 -6.47 8.28 18.42
CA ASN A 65 -7.88 8.06 18.74
C ASN A 65 -8.57 7.02 17.85
N ASP A 66 -8.00 6.75 16.68
CA ASP A 66 -8.51 5.77 15.72
C ASP A 66 -7.80 4.42 15.80
N TYR A 67 -6.72 4.35 16.59
CA TYR A 67 -5.99 3.11 16.79
C TYR A 67 -6.84 2.06 17.49
N PHE A 68 -6.93 0.86 16.92
CA PHE A 68 -7.66 -0.26 17.50
C PHE A 68 -6.98 -1.59 17.13
N LEU A 69 -7.28 -2.60 17.90
CA LEU A 69 -6.93 -3.99 17.58
C LEU A 69 -8.21 -4.80 17.39
N PRO A 70 -8.42 -5.43 16.22
CA PRO A 70 -9.52 -6.35 16.02
C PRO A 70 -9.58 -7.41 17.12
N LYS A 71 -10.79 -7.86 17.45
CA LYS A 71 -10.99 -8.92 18.44
C LYS A 71 -10.17 -10.16 18.08
N GLY A 72 -9.48 -10.71 19.04
CA GLY A 72 -8.62 -11.89 18.85
C GLY A 72 -7.15 -11.58 18.56
N THR A 73 -6.80 -10.32 18.22
CA THR A 73 -5.40 -9.95 17.88
C THR A 73 -4.42 -10.29 19.00
N LEU A 74 -4.71 -9.89 20.24
CA LEU A 74 -3.83 -10.21 21.36
C LEU A 74 -3.72 -11.72 21.60
N GLY A 75 -4.83 -12.45 21.45
CA GLY A 75 -4.82 -13.92 21.53
C GLY A 75 -4.01 -14.58 20.42
N ALA A 76 -4.04 -14.04 19.19
CA ALA A 76 -3.19 -14.49 18.11
C ALA A 76 -1.70 -14.27 18.41
N ILE A 77 -1.36 -13.10 18.96
CA ILE A 77 0.02 -12.80 19.41
C ILE A 77 0.44 -13.74 20.55
N ASP A 78 -0.44 -14.01 21.52
CA ASP A 78 -0.16 -14.92 22.65
C ASP A 78 0.06 -16.37 22.21
N ASN A 79 -0.53 -16.78 21.10
CA ASN A 79 -0.37 -18.10 20.51
C ASN A 79 0.81 -18.18 19.52
N SER A 80 1.56 -17.11 19.34
CA SER A 80 2.73 -17.04 18.44
C SER A 80 4.04 -17.05 19.23
N GLU A 81 5.07 -17.67 18.66
CA GLU A 81 6.43 -17.74 19.21
C GLU A 81 7.39 -16.75 18.55
N ALA A 82 7.00 -16.22 17.37
CA ALA A 82 7.74 -15.19 16.66
C ALA A 82 6.79 -14.14 16.06
N MET A 83 7.32 -12.96 15.78
CA MET A 83 6.63 -11.89 15.08
C MET A 83 7.48 -11.42 13.92
N PHE A 84 6.90 -11.43 12.71
CA PHE A 84 7.57 -11.02 11.49
C PHE A 84 6.85 -9.81 10.89
N PHE A 85 7.63 -8.84 10.47
CA PHE A 85 7.18 -7.63 9.79
C PHE A 85 7.59 -7.67 8.32
N GLU A 86 7.25 -6.66 7.55
CA GLU A 86 7.86 -6.46 6.23
C GLU A 86 9.37 -6.32 6.40
N ILE A 87 9.81 -5.45 7.31
CA ILE A 87 11.21 -5.23 7.68
C ILE A 87 11.37 -5.52 9.17
N ASP A 88 12.44 -6.22 9.57
CA ASP A 88 12.74 -6.37 11.00
C ASP A 88 13.03 -4.99 11.62
N MET A 89 12.23 -4.61 12.63
CA MET A 89 12.37 -3.33 13.32
C MET A 89 13.77 -3.12 13.91
N LYS A 90 14.55 -4.19 14.14
CA LYS A 90 15.95 -4.09 14.57
C LYS A 90 16.85 -3.49 13.50
N GLU A 91 16.59 -3.76 12.22
CA GLU A 91 17.35 -3.13 11.13
C GLU A 91 17.14 -1.62 11.10
N MET A 92 15.93 -1.15 11.44
CA MET A 92 15.61 0.28 11.50
C MET A 92 16.22 1.00 12.70
N THR A 93 16.60 0.28 13.75
CA THR A 93 17.23 0.83 14.96
C THR A 93 18.75 0.69 14.97
N ASP A 94 19.33 -0.06 14.02
CA ASP A 94 20.78 -0.18 13.86
C ASP A 94 21.33 1.07 13.14
N MET A 95 21.90 1.98 13.92
CA MET A 95 22.48 3.21 13.40
C MET A 95 23.59 2.97 12.39
N GLY A 96 24.37 1.88 12.54
CA GLY A 96 25.43 1.54 11.57
C GLY A 96 24.86 1.11 10.23
N ALA A 97 23.83 0.26 10.23
CA ALA A 97 23.11 -0.14 9.04
C ALA A 97 22.42 1.06 8.38
N MET A 98 21.78 1.93 9.16
CA MET A 98 21.09 3.12 8.63
C MET A 98 22.05 4.09 7.95
N VAL A 99 23.25 4.35 8.52
CA VAL A 99 24.26 5.20 7.85
C VAL A 99 24.68 4.61 6.51
N GLY A 100 24.83 3.26 6.43
CA GLY A 100 25.17 2.60 5.17
C GLY A 100 24.06 2.64 4.10
N LEU A 101 22.83 2.94 4.51
CA LEU A 101 21.69 3.05 3.61
C LEU A 101 21.36 4.50 3.21
N MET A 102 21.95 5.49 3.88
CA MET A 102 21.65 6.89 3.59
C MET A 102 21.89 7.27 2.12
N ASP A 103 22.99 6.80 1.52
CA ASP A 103 23.28 7.06 0.11
C ASP A 103 22.21 6.51 -0.83
N LYS A 104 21.50 5.47 -0.39
CA LYS A 104 20.41 4.84 -1.17
C LYS A 104 19.11 5.62 -1.14
N LEU A 105 18.96 6.57 -0.23
CA LEU A 105 17.82 7.49 -0.21
C LEU A 105 17.92 8.56 -1.30
N PHE A 106 19.14 8.83 -1.79
CA PHE A 106 19.36 9.85 -2.79
C PHE A 106 19.15 9.32 -4.21
N MET A 107 18.75 10.22 -5.10
CA MET A 107 18.73 9.98 -6.54
C MET A 107 20.16 9.77 -7.06
N LYS A 108 20.29 8.91 -8.07
CA LYS A 108 21.57 8.66 -8.76
C LYS A 108 21.93 9.83 -9.68
N ASP A 109 23.15 9.80 -10.17
CA ASP A 109 23.67 10.74 -11.20
C ASP A 109 23.55 12.21 -10.80
N ASP A 110 23.66 12.50 -9.49
CA ASP A 110 23.53 13.83 -8.88
C ASP A 110 22.25 14.59 -9.23
N LEU A 111 21.21 13.87 -9.70
CA LEU A 111 19.91 14.44 -10.00
C LEU A 111 19.29 15.10 -8.76
N THR A 112 18.56 16.19 -9.01
CA THR A 112 17.81 16.94 -8.01
C THR A 112 16.35 17.07 -8.44
N LEU A 113 15.48 17.44 -7.52
CA LEU A 113 14.07 17.75 -7.85
C LEU A 113 13.95 18.89 -8.88
N LYS A 114 14.92 19.80 -8.88
CA LYS A 114 14.95 20.92 -9.83
C LYS A 114 15.18 20.46 -11.27
N ASP A 115 15.88 19.33 -11.47
CA ASP A 115 16.11 18.76 -12.80
C ASP A 115 14.88 18.01 -13.32
N LEU A 116 13.98 17.58 -12.43
CA LEU A 116 12.82 16.76 -12.74
C LEU A 116 11.51 17.55 -12.85
N LEU A 117 11.44 18.71 -12.18
CA LEU A 117 10.22 19.49 -12.04
C LEU A 117 10.27 20.77 -12.85
N LYS A 118 9.12 21.21 -13.35
CA LYS A 118 8.98 22.56 -13.90
C LYS A 118 9.09 23.59 -12.78
N GLU A 119 9.39 24.82 -13.13
CA GLU A 119 9.60 25.91 -12.17
C GLU A 119 8.42 26.09 -11.20
N GLU A 120 7.19 26.00 -11.71
CA GLU A 120 5.96 26.12 -10.91
C GLU A 120 5.78 24.93 -9.95
N GLU A 121 6.07 23.71 -10.41
CA GLU A 121 6.00 22.50 -9.63
C GLU A 121 7.08 22.47 -8.53
N TYR A 122 8.30 22.88 -8.89
CA TYR A 122 9.40 23.00 -7.95
C TYR A 122 9.09 24.04 -6.84
N LYS A 123 8.49 25.18 -7.23
CA LYS A 123 8.05 26.18 -6.27
C LYS A 123 6.98 25.61 -5.33
N LEU A 124 5.99 24.89 -5.84
CA LEU A 124 4.95 24.25 -5.05
C LEU A 124 5.55 23.31 -3.99
N VAL A 125 6.49 22.44 -4.40
CA VAL A 125 7.17 21.52 -3.49
C VAL A 125 8.00 22.27 -2.46
N THR A 126 8.69 23.34 -2.88
CA THR A 126 9.51 24.20 -1.98
C THR A 126 8.65 24.83 -0.90
N ASP A 127 7.54 25.46 -1.29
CA ASP A 127 6.64 26.14 -0.37
C ASP A 127 6.05 25.14 0.64
N PHE A 128 5.62 23.97 0.16
CA PHE A 128 5.05 22.92 1.01
C PHE A 128 6.01 22.43 2.10
N PHE A 129 7.26 22.14 1.75
CA PHE A 129 8.24 21.68 2.75
C PHE A 129 8.73 22.83 3.64
N ALA A 130 8.81 24.06 3.12
CA ALA A 130 9.13 25.23 3.93
C ALA A 130 8.07 25.48 5.02
N ASP A 131 6.78 25.35 4.70
CA ASP A 131 5.67 25.46 5.66
C ASP A 131 5.74 24.41 6.78
N LYS A 132 6.36 23.25 6.50
CA LYS A 132 6.64 22.19 7.49
C LYS A 132 7.97 22.42 8.26
N GLY A 133 8.68 23.54 8.01
CA GLY A 133 9.98 23.83 8.62
C GLY A 133 11.12 23.00 8.06
N LEU A 134 10.95 22.38 6.90
CA LEU A 134 11.94 21.56 6.20
C LEU A 134 12.40 22.24 4.90
N PRO A 135 13.46 23.05 4.89
CA PRO A 135 13.93 23.70 3.68
C PRO A 135 14.29 22.67 2.59
N LEU A 136 13.71 22.81 1.40
CA LEU A 136 13.87 21.85 0.29
C LEU A 136 15.33 21.63 -0.11
N PHE A 137 16.20 22.62 0.07
CA PHE A 137 17.63 22.52 -0.21
C PHE A 137 18.28 21.26 0.41
N PHE A 138 17.85 20.84 1.60
CA PHE A 138 18.36 19.63 2.24
C PHE A 138 17.74 18.34 1.71
N LEU A 139 16.65 18.46 0.95
CA LEU A 139 15.82 17.33 0.49
C LEU A 139 15.90 17.12 -1.03
N GLU A 140 16.53 18.04 -1.76
CA GLU A 140 16.53 18.11 -3.24
C GLU A 140 16.98 16.82 -3.92
N ARG A 141 17.88 16.08 -3.30
CA ARG A 141 18.45 14.84 -3.84
C ARG A 141 17.74 13.57 -3.36
N ILE A 142 16.86 13.70 -2.39
CA ILE A 142 16.09 12.56 -1.88
C ILE A 142 15.12 12.10 -2.97
N LYS A 143 15.01 10.77 -3.17
CA LYS A 143 14.06 10.19 -4.12
C LYS A 143 12.64 10.71 -3.85
N PRO A 144 11.93 11.21 -4.87
CA PRO A 144 10.67 11.92 -4.65
C PRO A 144 9.61 11.08 -3.94
N LEU A 145 9.59 9.76 -4.13
CA LEU A 145 8.63 8.88 -3.48
C LEU A 145 8.82 8.82 -1.94
N PHE A 146 10.06 8.97 -1.42
CA PHE A 146 10.26 9.15 0.03
C PHE A 146 9.70 10.48 0.51
N LEU A 147 9.85 11.54 -0.28
CA LEU A 147 9.27 12.84 0.06
C LEU A 147 7.75 12.79 0.04
N SER A 148 7.14 12.04 -0.89
CA SER A 148 5.69 11.80 -0.90
C SER A 148 5.23 11.16 0.41
N ALA A 149 5.96 10.17 0.92
CA ALA A 149 5.62 9.57 2.22
C ALA A 149 5.62 10.61 3.37
N MET A 150 6.51 11.62 3.32
CA MET A 150 6.58 12.69 4.33
C MET A 150 5.43 13.71 4.22
N THR A 151 4.61 13.67 3.18
CA THR A 151 3.44 14.55 3.05
C THR A 151 2.27 14.09 3.91
N TYR A 152 2.19 12.78 4.19
CA TYR A 152 1.12 12.17 4.96
C TYR A 152 1.41 12.22 6.48
N GLY A 153 0.61 12.98 7.22
CA GLY A 153 0.66 13.02 8.67
C GLY A 153 1.84 13.79 9.28
N ASP A 154 1.87 13.81 10.59
CA ASP A 154 2.96 14.37 11.39
C ASP A 154 3.89 13.26 11.87
N PHE A 155 5.08 13.18 11.25
CA PHE A 155 6.13 12.24 11.61
C PHE A 155 7.06 12.77 12.71
N SER A 156 6.69 13.84 13.40
CA SER A 156 7.53 14.38 14.47
C SER A 156 7.66 13.38 15.62
N PRO A 157 8.82 13.29 16.27
CA PRO A 157 8.98 12.47 17.47
C PRO A 157 7.99 12.85 18.58
N GLU A 158 7.52 14.11 18.57
CA GLU A 158 6.55 14.62 19.53
C GLU A 158 5.18 13.97 19.33
N SER A 159 4.65 13.90 18.11
CA SER A 159 3.35 13.29 17.80
C SER A 159 3.29 11.81 18.19
N PHE A 160 4.39 11.08 18.04
CA PHE A 160 4.50 9.69 18.52
C PHE A 160 4.62 9.60 20.04
N SER A 161 5.35 10.50 20.68
CA SER A 161 5.55 10.48 22.14
C SER A 161 4.30 10.89 22.90
N THR A 162 3.50 11.80 22.35
CA THR A 162 2.20 12.21 22.92
C THR A 162 1.08 11.20 22.62
N GLY A 163 1.29 10.30 21.68
CA GLY A 163 0.28 9.33 21.23
C GLY A 163 -0.76 9.92 20.28
N GLU A 164 -0.51 11.13 19.75
CA GLU A 164 -1.35 11.74 18.73
C GLU A 164 -1.32 10.93 17.43
N MET A 165 -0.15 10.38 17.10
CA MET A 165 0.03 9.42 16.01
C MET A 165 0.52 8.08 16.54
N LYS A 166 0.09 6.99 15.90
CA LYS A 166 0.54 5.62 16.20
C LYS A 166 0.94 4.88 14.94
N SER A 167 1.96 4.01 15.06
CA SER A 167 2.33 3.02 14.05
C SER A 167 2.05 1.62 14.60
N TYR A 168 1.38 0.78 13.81
CA TYR A 168 1.14 -0.61 14.19
C TYR A 168 2.42 -1.39 14.33
N GLU A 169 3.40 -1.13 13.48
CA GLU A 169 4.72 -1.79 13.53
C GLU A 169 5.43 -1.48 14.85
N ILE A 170 5.42 -0.23 15.28
CA ILE A 170 6.01 0.19 16.57
C ILE A 170 5.24 -0.44 17.73
N GLU A 171 3.92 -0.41 17.74
CA GLU A 171 3.12 -0.97 18.81
C GLU A 171 3.26 -2.50 18.88
N PHE A 172 3.27 -3.21 17.75
CA PHE A 172 3.52 -4.64 17.72
C PHE A 172 4.94 -5.01 18.11
N ASN A 173 5.95 -4.23 17.73
CA ASN A 173 7.33 -4.44 18.18
C ASN A 173 7.44 -4.31 19.70
N LYS A 174 6.80 -3.30 20.30
CA LYS A 174 6.74 -3.19 21.77
C LYS A 174 6.10 -4.42 22.42
N LEU A 175 5.02 -4.96 21.83
CA LEU A 175 4.39 -6.20 22.32
C LEU A 175 5.34 -7.39 22.18
N ALA A 176 6.06 -7.52 21.06
CA ALA A 176 7.04 -8.58 20.85
C ALA A 176 8.20 -8.50 21.85
N GLU A 177 8.73 -7.31 22.12
CA GLU A 177 9.78 -7.07 23.10
C GLU A 177 9.32 -7.44 24.52
N ASN A 178 8.14 -6.96 24.94
CA ASN A 178 7.56 -7.26 26.25
C ASN A 178 7.36 -8.77 26.46
N LYS A 179 7.04 -9.50 25.40
CA LYS A 179 6.87 -10.96 25.43
C LYS A 179 8.15 -11.74 25.13
N LYS A 180 9.26 -11.06 24.85
CA LYS A 180 10.55 -11.66 24.46
C LYS A 180 10.42 -12.58 23.23
N MET A 181 9.54 -12.22 22.30
CA MET A 181 9.35 -12.95 21.06
C MET A 181 10.56 -12.73 20.13
N LYS A 182 10.81 -13.70 19.27
CA LYS A 182 11.74 -13.50 18.16
C LYS A 182 11.08 -12.61 17.11
N THR A 183 11.82 -11.60 16.64
CA THR A 183 11.39 -10.78 15.51
C THR A 183 12.16 -11.13 14.24
N GLY A 184 11.63 -10.73 13.09
CA GLY A 184 12.26 -10.87 11.78
C GLY A 184 11.54 -10.05 10.71
N GLY A 185 12.16 -9.93 9.54
CA GLY A 185 11.60 -9.30 8.36
C GLY A 185 11.32 -10.32 7.25
N LEU A 186 10.34 -10.04 6.43
CA LEU A 186 10.08 -10.77 5.17
C LEU A 186 10.97 -10.23 4.04
N GLU A 187 11.49 -9.03 4.21
CA GLU A 187 12.47 -8.36 3.36
C GLU A 187 13.39 -7.46 4.20
N THR A 188 14.39 -6.88 3.57
CA THR A 188 15.35 -5.97 4.22
C THR A 188 15.02 -4.52 3.90
N VAL A 189 15.49 -3.58 4.73
CA VAL A 189 15.41 -2.13 4.46
C VAL A 189 16.06 -1.81 3.12
N GLU A 190 17.22 -2.40 2.83
CA GLU A 190 17.93 -2.20 1.58
C GLU A 190 17.09 -2.60 0.36
N PHE A 191 16.41 -3.74 0.44
CA PHE A 191 15.52 -4.21 -0.62
C PHE A 191 14.36 -3.23 -0.84
N GLN A 192 13.68 -2.79 0.22
CA GLN A 192 12.56 -1.84 0.11
C GLN A 192 12.97 -0.49 -0.49
N ILE A 193 14.13 0.05 -0.08
CA ILE A 193 14.67 1.27 -0.68
C ILE A 193 14.96 1.04 -2.18
N GLY A 194 15.50 -0.15 -2.53
CA GLY A 194 15.80 -0.51 -3.91
C GLY A 194 14.56 -0.74 -4.79
N VAL A 195 13.38 -1.02 -4.20
CA VAL A 195 12.11 -1.11 -4.94
C VAL A 195 11.81 0.22 -5.63
N PHE A 196 12.06 1.35 -4.98
CA PHE A 196 11.83 2.68 -5.54
C PHE A 196 12.78 3.02 -6.70
N ASP A 197 13.96 2.41 -6.78
CA ASP A 197 14.88 2.57 -7.92
C ASP A 197 14.34 1.96 -9.22
N GLN A 198 13.30 1.15 -9.16
CA GLN A 198 12.65 0.55 -10.33
C GLN A 198 11.57 1.48 -10.92
N ILE A 199 11.25 2.57 -10.24
CA ILE A 199 10.28 3.58 -10.70
C ILE A 199 11.08 4.78 -11.21
N PRO A 200 10.88 5.25 -12.45
CA PRO A 200 11.57 6.42 -12.98
C PRO A 200 11.41 7.64 -12.07
N TYR A 201 12.46 8.41 -11.85
CA TYR A 201 12.42 9.56 -10.94
C TYR A 201 11.44 10.64 -11.39
N GLU A 202 11.24 10.79 -12.72
CA GLU A 202 10.24 11.68 -13.28
C GLU A 202 8.82 11.28 -12.86
N ALA A 203 8.52 9.97 -12.86
CA ALA A 203 7.24 9.46 -12.39
C ALA A 203 7.07 9.69 -10.87
N GLN A 204 8.12 9.42 -10.08
CA GLN A 204 8.11 9.70 -8.65
C GLN A 204 7.91 11.19 -8.35
N ALA A 205 8.54 12.08 -9.12
CA ALA A 205 8.43 13.53 -8.96
C ALA A 205 7.01 14.02 -9.30
N LYS A 206 6.40 13.46 -10.37
CA LYS A 206 5.01 13.72 -10.71
C LYS A 206 4.07 13.32 -9.57
N MET A 207 4.24 12.13 -9.02
CA MET A 207 3.47 11.63 -7.87
C MET A 207 3.60 12.55 -6.65
N LEU A 208 4.81 13.05 -6.36
CA LEU A 208 5.05 14.00 -5.27
C LEU A 208 4.24 15.28 -5.48
N VAL A 209 4.27 15.85 -6.69
CA VAL A 209 3.50 17.06 -7.03
C VAL A 209 2.00 16.82 -6.86
N GLU A 210 1.47 15.72 -7.39
CA GLU A 210 0.06 15.34 -7.28
C GLU A 210 -0.35 15.16 -5.80
N THR A 211 0.48 14.49 -5.01
CA THR A 211 0.24 14.33 -3.57
C THR A 211 0.18 15.68 -2.85
N ILE A 212 1.08 16.60 -3.17
CA ILE A 212 1.09 17.94 -2.56
C ILE A 212 -0.12 18.77 -3.01
N GLN A 213 -0.49 18.70 -4.30
CA GLN A 213 -1.69 19.37 -4.82
C GLN A 213 -2.96 18.85 -4.15
N SER A 214 -3.01 17.56 -3.88
CA SER A 214 -4.09 16.90 -3.14
C SER A 214 -4.01 17.13 -1.62
N ALA A 215 -2.93 17.73 -1.11
CA ALA A 215 -2.70 17.85 0.34
C ALA A 215 -3.77 18.70 1.06
N GLY A 216 -4.46 19.62 0.36
CA GLY A 216 -5.70 20.23 0.85
C GLY A 216 -6.84 19.22 0.99
N ALA A 217 -6.89 18.22 0.11
CA ALA A 217 -7.76 17.05 0.13
C ALA A 217 -7.12 15.88 0.93
N GLY A 218 -5.82 15.90 1.19
CA GLY A 218 -5.06 14.83 1.83
C GLY A 218 -5.54 14.50 3.25
N LYS A 219 -6.19 15.44 3.92
CA LYS A 219 -6.88 15.18 5.18
C LYS A 219 -8.10 14.29 4.95
N ASP A 220 -8.81 14.49 3.85
CA ASP A 220 -9.96 13.68 3.47
C ASP A 220 -9.50 12.29 3.01
N GLU A 221 -8.38 12.18 2.30
CA GLU A 221 -7.79 10.88 1.90
C GLU A 221 -7.36 10.07 3.12
N MET A 222 -6.71 10.69 4.10
CA MET A 222 -6.34 10.02 5.34
C MET A 222 -7.59 9.56 6.12
N GLU A 223 -8.65 10.36 6.15
CA GLU A 223 -9.92 9.98 6.78
C GLU A 223 -10.56 8.80 6.05
N VAL A 224 -10.57 8.82 4.71
CA VAL A 224 -11.10 7.72 3.88
C VAL A 224 -10.30 6.44 4.12
N MET A 225 -8.98 6.52 4.11
CA MET A 225 -8.11 5.37 4.36
C MET A 225 -8.29 4.83 5.79
N THR A 226 -8.34 5.71 6.79
CA THR A 226 -8.61 5.35 8.19
C THR A 226 -9.96 4.67 8.33
N LYS A 227 -10.99 5.19 7.66
CA LYS A 227 -12.33 4.58 7.66
C LYS A 227 -12.31 3.18 7.04
N MET A 228 -11.72 3.01 5.85
CA MET A 228 -11.58 1.70 5.22
C MET A 228 -10.84 0.71 6.12
N TYR A 229 -9.78 1.17 6.78
CA TYR A 229 -9.02 0.35 7.72
C TYR A 229 -9.85 -0.08 8.93
N LYS A 230 -10.60 0.84 9.55
CA LYS A 230 -11.52 0.53 10.66
C LYS A 230 -12.65 -0.42 10.24
N GLU A 231 -13.14 -0.30 9.01
CA GLU A 231 -14.11 -1.22 8.39
C GLU A 231 -13.45 -2.51 7.88
N GLN A 232 -12.12 -2.64 8.00
CA GLN A 232 -11.31 -3.80 7.63
C GLN A 232 -11.41 -4.18 6.13
N LYS A 233 -11.67 -3.20 5.26
CA LYS A 233 -11.92 -3.39 3.82
C LYS A 233 -10.63 -3.62 3.02
N ILE A 234 -9.96 -4.73 3.28
CA ILE A 234 -8.65 -5.06 2.71
C ILE A 234 -8.63 -5.10 1.18
N SER A 235 -9.71 -5.52 0.54
CA SER A 235 -9.79 -5.53 -0.93
C SER A 235 -9.83 -4.12 -1.51
N GLN A 236 -10.55 -3.20 -0.86
CA GLN A 236 -10.58 -1.80 -1.27
C GLN A 236 -9.25 -1.11 -0.97
N MET A 237 -8.64 -1.39 0.17
CA MET A 237 -7.34 -0.84 0.53
C MET A 237 -6.24 -1.25 -0.46
N ALA A 238 -6.25 -2.49 -0.94
CA ALA A 238 -5.30 -2.96 -1.95
C ALA A 238 -5.42 -2.16 -3.27
N THR A 239 -6.62 -1.74 -3.64
CA THR A 239 -6.85 -0.92 -4.84
C THR A 239 -6.53 0.56 -4.57
N SER A 240 -7.02 1.10 -3.46
CA SER A 240 -6.86 2.53 -3.12
C SER A 240 -5.41 2.92 -2.80
N ALA A 241 -4.60 1.98 -2.28
CA ALA A 241 -3.18 2.24 -2.00
C ALA A 241 -2.36 2.61 -3.26
N LEU A 242 -2.89 2.31 -4.45
CA LEU A 242 -2.20 2.53 -5.73
C LEU A 242 -2.76 3.75 -6.50
N GLY A 243 -3.91 4.30 -6.07
CA GLY A 243 -4.62 5.33 -6.83
C GLY A 243 -5.37 4.77 -8.05
N GLU A 244 -6.21 5.60 -8.68
CA GLU A 244 -7.01 5.21 -9.85
C GLU A 244 -6.51 5.88 -11.16
N ASP A 245 -5.55 6.81 -11.08
CA ASP A 245 -5.12 7.62 -12.22
C ASP A 245 -4.00 6.97 -13.04
N GLU A 246 -4.11 7.07 -14.37
CA GLU A 246 -3.06 6.63 -15.32
C GLU A 246 -1.76 7.42 -15.07
N GLY A 247 -0.65 6.70 -14.96
CA GLY A 247 0.67 7.27 -14.65
C GLY A 247 0.95 7.44 -13.16
N GLY A 248 0.04 6.95 -12.28
CA GLY A 248 0.21 6.90 -10.84
C GLY A 248 0.86 5.61 -10.34
N LEU A 249 0.75 5.35 -9.05
CA LEU A 249 1.32 4.14 -8.41
C LEU A 249 0.74 2.83 -8.97
N GLN A 250 -0.44 2.86 -9.60
CA GLN A 250 -1.07 1.67 -10.20
C GLN A 250 -0.23 1.05 -11.31
N ASP A 251 0.47 1.85 -12.11
CA ASP A 251 1.38 1.35 -13.16
C ASP A 251 2.57 0.57 -12.59
N TYR A 252 2.87 0.79 -11.30
CA TYR A 252 3.96 0.15 -10.57
C TYR A 252 3.48 -0.87 -9.53
N GLU A 253 2.19 -1.27 -9.57
CA GLU A 253 1.60 -2.24 -8.65
C GLU A 253 2.47 -3.51 -8.53
N SER A 254 2.91 -4.06 -9.65
CA SER A 254 3.70 -5.28 -9.65
C SER A 254 5.02 -5.13 -8.88
N ILE A 255 5.62 -3.94 -8.90
CA ILE A 255 6.88 -3.62 -8.20
C ILE A 255 6.59 -3.40 -6.72
N LEU A 256 5.55 -2.62 -6.42
CA LEU A 256 5.24 -2.19 -5.07
C LEU A 256 4.57 -3.28 -4.22
N LEU A 257 3.76 -4.15 -4.84
CA LEU A 257 2.96 -5.16 -4.13
C LEU A 257 3.20 -6.58 -4.64
N SER A 258 2.80 -6.90 -5.88
CA SER A 258 2.67 -8.30 -6.34
C SER A 258 3.97 -9.10 -6.32
N ASN A 259 5.10 -8.52 -6.73
CA ASN A 259 6.40 -9.20 -6.71
C ASN A 259 6.90 -9.42 -5.29
N ARG A 260 6.68 -8.46 -4.39
CA ARG A 260 7.00 -8.56 -2.97
C ARG A 260 6.16 -9.66 -2.32
N ASN A 261 4.84 -9.65 -2.55
CA ASN A 261 3.93 -10.68 -2.06
C ASN A 261 4.40 -12.08 -2.45
N LYS A 262 4.75 -12.29 -3.73
CA LYS A 262 5.28 -13.57 -4.21
C LYS A 262 6.55 -13.99 -3.48
N ALA A 263 7.48 -13.06 -3.26
CA ALA A 263 8.74 -13.32 -2.59
C ALA A 263 8.56 -13.70 -1.11
N TRP A 264 7.49 -13.23 -0.45
CA TRP A 264 7.19 -13.54 0.94
C TRP A 264 6.63 -14.96 1.14
N ILE A 265 5.91 -15.51 0.16
CA ILE A 265 5.22 -16.81 0.32
C ILE A 265 6.16 -17.94 0.75
N PRO A 266 7.30 -18.20 0.09
CA PRO A 266 8.23 -19.24 0.54
C PRO A 266 8.73 -19.03 1.97
N GLN A 267 8.98 -17.79 2.36
CA GLN A 267 9.45 -17.43 3.69
C GLN A 267 8.39 -17.72 4.76
N ILE A 268 7.14 -17.32 4.51
CA ILE A 268 6.00 -17.59 5.38
C ILE A 268 5.81 -19.10 5.56
N LEU A 269 5.89 -19.88 4.47
CA LEU A 269 5.77 -21.34 4.52
C LEU A 269 6.85 -21.99 5.39
N VAL A 270 8.11 -21.59 5.20
CA VAL A 270 9.24 -22.14 5.96
C VAL A 270 9.14 -21.75 7.43
N GLN A 271 8.89 -20.48 7.70
CA GLN A 271 8.84 -19.96 9.06
C GLN A 271 7.66 -20.55 9.85
N SER A 272 6.47 -20.65 9.25
CA SER A 272 5.28 -21.20 9.91
C SER A 272 5.38 -22.72 10.18
N LYS A 273 6.15 -23.46 9.38
CA LYS A 273 6.48 -24.86 9.67
C LYS A 273 7.44 -25.00 10.85
N LYS A 274 8.30 -24.00 11.03
CA LYS A 274 9.31 -24.00 12.11
C LYS A 274 8.67 -23.68 13.46
N GLN A 275 7.81 -22.69 13.51
CA GLN A 275 7.12 -22.24 14.74
C GLN A 275 5.92 -21.34 14.39
N PRO A 276 4.89 -21.30 15.26
CA PRO A 276 3.77 -20.39 15.07
C PRO A 276 4.25 -18.94 15.07
N THR A 277 3.88 -18.19 14.02
CA THR A 277 4.39 -16.85 13.78
C THR A 277 3.24 -15.88 13.49
N PHE A 278 3.32 -14.70 14.07
CA PHE A 278 2.44 -13.56 13.76
C PHE A 278 3.12 -12.68 12.71
N TYR A 279 2.50 -12.56 11.54
CA TYR A 279 2.98 -11.74 10.43
C TYR A 279 2.20 -10.43 10.41
N ALA A 280 2.89 -9.30 10.52
CA ALA A 280 2.32 -7.95 10.45
C ALA A 280 2.84 -7.27 9.17
N VAL A 281 1.99 -7.13 8.17
CA VAL A 281 2.31 -6.52 6.88
C VAL A 281 1.24 -5.51 6.50
N GLY A 282 1.54 -4.54 5.65
CA GLY A 282 0.58 -3.52 5.22
C GLY A 282 -0.70 -4.16 4.66
N ALA A 283 -1.86 -3.64 5.05
CA ALA A 283 -3.17 -4.17 4.64
C ALA A 283 -3.36 -4.19 3.12
N GLY A 284 -2.71 -3.28 2.39
CA GLY A 284 -2.68 -3.27 0.93
C GLY A 284 -2.08 -4.53 0.30
N HIS A 285 -1.22 -5.26 1.03
CA HIS A 285 -0.65 -6.54 0.59
C HIS A 285 -1.60 -7.74 0.73
N LEU A 286 -2.68 -7.62 1.51
CA LEU A 286 -3.54 -8.76 1.84
C LEU A 286 -4.50 -9.11 0.72
N GLY A 287 -5.13 -8.10 0.12
CA GLY A 287 -6.24 -8.23 -0.83
C GLY A 287 -5.82 -8.45 -2.27
N GLY A 288 -6.82 -8.75 -3.12
CA GLY A 288 -6.64 -8.93 -4.56
C GLY A 288 -6.09 -10.29 -4.98
N LYS A 289 -6.03 -10.49 -6.31
CA LYS A 289 -5.57 -11.75 -6.91
C LYS A 289 -4.13 -12.09 -6.52
N MET A 290 -3.26 -11.09 -6.48
CA MET A 290 -1.85 -11.23 -6.11
C MET A 290 -1.60 -10.89 -4.63
N GLY A 291 -2.66 -10.77 -3.83
CA GLY A 291 -2.57 -10.55 -2.39
C GLY A 291 -2.06 -11.78 -1.65
N VAL A 292 -1.41 -11.54 -0.53
CA VAL A 292 -0.77 -12.58 0.30
C VAL A 292 -1.77 -13.68 0.69
N ILE A 293 -3.02 -13.33 1.02
CA ILE A 293 -4.03 -14.31 1.39
C ILE A 293 -4.29 -15.29 0.25
N ASN A 294 -4.49 -14.78 -0.96
CA ASN A 294 -4.77 -15.62 -2.13
C ASN A 294 -3.56 -16.47 -2.51
N LEU A 295 -2.37 -15.88 -2.52
CA LEU A 295 -1.13 -16.60 -2.82
C LEU A 295 -0.84 -17.74 -1.81
N LEU A 296 -1.12 -17.53 -0.52
CA LEU A 296 -0.99 -18.58 0.50
C LEU A 296 -2.03 -19.70 0.29
N ARG A 297 -3.26 -19.36 -0.13
CA ARG A 297 -4.28 -20.35 -0.52
C ARG A 297 -3.84 -21.17 -1.73
N GLU A 298 -3.30 -20.55 -2.75
CA GLU A 298 -2.71 -21.20 -3.93
C GLU A 298 -1.53 -22.12 -3.55
N ALA A 299 -0.76 -21.75 -2.53
CA ALA A 299 0.30 -22.57 -1.96
C ALA A 299 -0.21 -23.73 -1.08
N GLY A 300 -1.52 -23.96 -1.01
CA GLY A 300 -2.14 -25.09 -0.30
C GLY A 300 -2.40 -24.86 1.18
N LEU A 301 -2.37 -23.60 1.66
CA LEU A 301 -2.71 -23.27 3.03
C LEU A 301 -4.21 -22.92 3.17
N THR A 302 -4.72 -23.05 4.38
CA THR A 302 -6.07 -22.60 4.74
C THR A 302 -5.95 -21.29 5.50
N LEU A 303 -6.63 -20.25 5.00
CA LEU A 303 -6.72 -18.94 5.64
C LEU A 303 -8.14 -18.66 6.06
N LYS A 304 -8.33 -18.42 7.36
CA LYS A 304 -9.62 -18.14 7.99
C LYS A 304 -9.58 -16.77 8.64
N PRO A 305 -10.53 -15.86 8.32
CA PRO A 305 -10.62 -14.58 9.00
C PRO A 305 -11.03 -14.77 10.46
N LEU A 306 -10.38 -14.08 11.38
CA LEU A 306 -10.66 -14.14 12.82
C LEU A 306 -11.44 -12.94 13.33
N SER A 307 -11.41 -11.85 12.61
CA SER A 307 -12.11 -10.65 13.03
C SER A 307 -13.45 -10.52 12.29
N LYS A 308 -14.51 -10.94 12.97
CA LYS A 308 -15.79 -10.22 12.87
C LYS A 308 -15.97 -9.53 14.22
N LEU A 309 -16.19 -8.23 14.17
CA LEU A 309 -16.49 -7.38 15.33
C LEU A 309 -17.49 -8.02 16.27
#